data_4e21f6ae91082cd33fa98a9ce848223d
#
_entry.id   4e21f6ae91082cd33fa98a9ce848223d
#
_cell.length_a   1.000
_cell.length_b   1.000
_cell.length_c   1.000
_cell.angle_alpha   90.00
_cell.angle_beta   90.00
_cell.angle_gamma   90.00
#
_symmetry.space_group_name_H-M   'P 1'
#
loop_
_entity.id
_entity.type
_entity.pdbx_description
1 polymer ?
#
loop_
_entity_poly.entity_id
_entity_poly.type
_entity_poly.pdbx_seq_one_letter_code
_entity_poly.pdbx_strand_id
1 'polypeptide(L)'
;MYYCTEVFGFPVYQHITEPATEVPSDLLDVALDDMRRLAASEPLQYVLGYTEFCGRRFMVDERALIPRAETEVLCQKAEEMVAALPGKAAPLPGNAAPLRVLDLCTGSGCIAWTLALDLPGSQVVATDLSEDALALADSQFRGRDTVPGWTGRLPRNVLRPVFVKADVLDVEGSASAAVSSLAQDGAASGQASFDLLTANPPYVMPSEKADMRQNVLGWEPHMAIFAPDRDPLAFHKAIALVALKVLAPGGKGIVEINSELPDETAAVFSAAGLSDICIIPDYFDRPRFISFTRQ
;
A
#
# COMPACT_ATOMS: atom_id res chain seq x y z
N MET A 1 20.34 16.85 -1.75
CA MET A 1 19.83 17.59 -2.92
C MET A 1 18.31 17.62 -2.95
N TYR A 2 17.63 16.48 -2.94
CA TYR A 2 16.16 16.40 -2.92
C TYR A 2 15.54 17.23 -1.79
N TYR A 3 16.06 17.14 -0.57
CA TYR A 3 15.63 17.99 0.57
C TYR A 3 15.66 19.49 0.23
N CYS A 4 16.76 19.97 -0.35
CA CYS A 4 16.90 21.41 -0.67
C CYS A 4 15.87 21.86 -1.73
N THR A 5 15.54 20.98 -2.67
CA THR A 5 14.50 21.24 -3.67
C THR A 5 13.12 21.32 -3.02
N GLU A 6 12.80 20.37 -2.14
CA GLU A 6 11.48 20.27 -1.51
C GLU A 6 11.25 21.36 -0.46
N VAL A 7 12.24 21.65 0.38
CA VAL A 7 12.10 22.57 1.52
C VAL A 7 12.41 24.01 1.16
N PHE A 8 13.44 24.24 0.32
CA PHE A 8 13.87 25.60 -0.04
C PHE A 8 13.41 26.06 -1.43
N GLY A 9 12.82 25.14 -2.22
CA GLY A 9 12.46 25.42 -3.62
C GLY A 9 13.67 25.61 -4.54
N PHE A 10 14.86 25.15 -4.14
CA PHE A 10 16.06 25.29 -4.95
C PHE A 10 16.04 24.31 -6.13
N PRO A 11 16.47 24.76 -7.34
CA PRO A 11 16.67 23.86 -8.46
C PRO A 11 17.64 22.73 -8.11
N VAL A 12 17.42 21.55 -8.66
CA VAL A 12 18.23 20.34 -8.39
C VAL A 12 19.73 20.57 -8.64
N TYR A 13 20.08 21.44 -9.59
CA TYR A 13 21.45 21.80 -9.95
C TYR A 13 22.02 23.02 -9.20
N GLN A 14 21.24 23.66 -8.30
CA GLN A 14 21.66 24.88 -7.57
C GLN A 14 23.01 24.73 -6.88
N HIS A 15 23.25 23.59 -6.25
CA HIS A 15 24.50 23.31 -5.54
C HIS A 15 25.73 23.27 -6.44
N ILE A 16 25.55 23.11 -7.77
CA ILE A 16 26.63 23.12 -8.77
C ILE A 16 26.80 24.54 -9.32
N THR A 17 25.69 25.17 -9.67
CA THR A 17 25.71 26.47 -10.36
C THR A 17 25.93 27.63 -9.41
N GLU A 18 25.39 27.55 -8.20
CA GLU A 18 25.43 28.61 -7.18
C GLU A 18 25.66 28.00 -5.78
N PRO A 19 26.84 27.41 -5.52
CA PRO A 19 27.11 26.69 -4.27
C PRO A 19 27.13 27.58 -3.03
N ALA A 20 27.20 28.91 -3.20
CA ALA A 20 27.17 29.89 -2.11
C ALA A 20 25.76 30.39 -1.81
N THR A 21 24.70 29.82 -2.41
CA THR A 21 23.32 30.23 -2.10
C THR A 21 23.02 29.95 -0.63
N GLU A 22 22.61 30.97 0.09
CA GLU A 22 22.27 30.86 1.52
C GLU A 22 20.87 30.25 1.70
N VAL A 23 20.72 29.50 2.78
CA VAL A 23 19.40 29.02 3.21
C VAL A 23 18.56 30.20 3.67
N PRO A 24 17.27 30.30 3.27
CA PRO A 24 16.38 31.36 3.77
C PRO A 24 16.39 31.42 5.31
N SER A 25 16.53 32.61 5.86
CA SER A 25 16.73 32.80 7.30
C SER A 25 15.55 32.32 8.14
N ASP A 26 14.34 32.38 7.60
CA ASP A 26 13.10 31.90 8.21
C ASP A 26 12.97 30.37 8.22
N LEU A 27 13.76 29.66 7.39
CA LEU A 27 13.81 28.19 7.32
C LEU A 27 15.04 27.60 8.00
N LEU A 28 15.96 28.43 8.50
CA LEU A 28 17.25 27.97 9.01
C LEU A 28 17.12 27.02 10.21
N ASP A 29 16.25 27.34 11.18
CA ASP A 29 16.06 26.52 12.37
C ASP A 29 15.45 25.16 12.02
N VAL A 30 14.45 25.15 11.12
CA VAL A 30 13.84 23.90 10.60
C VAL A 30 14.88 23.08 9.87
N ALA A 31 15.67 23.71 8.99
CA ALA A 31 16.72 23.02 8.25
C ALA A 31 17.78 22.40 9.16
N LEU A 32 18.18 23.10 10.22
CA LEU A 32 19.17 22.59 11.19
C LEU A 32 18.63 21.39 11.97
N ASP A 33 17.34 21.40 12.32
CA ASP A 33 16.69 20.27 12.99
C ASP A 33 16.56 19.07 12.08
N ASP A 34 16.08 19.30 10.84
CA ASP A 34 15.98 18.24 9.83
C ASP A 34 17.35 17.63 9.49
N MET A 35 18.41 18.44 9.43
CA MET A 35 19.78 17.92 9.25
C MET A 35 20.23 17.04 10.41
N ARG A 36 19.85 17.34 11.65
CA ARG A 36 20.14 16.48 12.82
C ARG A 36 19.41 15.14 12.70
N ARG A 37 18.13 15.15 12.30
CA ARG A 37 17.32 13.95 12.07
C ARG A 37 17.94 13.08 10.97
N LEU A 38 18.29 13.66 9.83
CA LEU A 38 18.98 12.96 8.75
C LEU A 38 20.35 12.41 9.17
N ALA A 39 21.13 13.16 9.95
CA ALA A 39 22.40 12.70 10.50
C ALA A 39 22.25 11.53 11.49
N ALA A 40 21.09 11.42 12.13
CA ALA A 40 20.71 10.27 12.96
C ALA A 40 20.18 9.08 12.14
N SER A 41 20.31 9.12 10.81
CA SER A 41 19.81 8.10 9.86
C SER A 41 18.29 7.97 9.81
N GLU A 42 17.55 9.01 10.22
CA GLU A 42 16.10 9.04 9.99
C GLU A 42 15.81 9.09 8.48
N PRO A 43 14.84 8.32 7.98
CA PRO A 43 14.47 8.34 6.56
C PRO A 43 14.08 9.75 6.10
N LEU A 44 14.57 10.18 4.95
CA LEU A 44 14.24 11.49 4.38
C LEU A 44 12.72 11.71 4.28
N GLN A 45 11.98 10.67 3.92
CA GLN A 45 10.52 10.73 3.81
C GLN A 45 9.85 11.06 5.15
N TYR A 46 10.35 10.52 6.26
CA TYR A 46 9.84 10.86 7.60
C TYR A 46 10.22 12.29 8.00
N VAL A 47 11.41 12.74 7.63
CA VAL A 47 11.84 14.14 7.84
C VAL A 47 10.93 15.09 7.06
N LEU A 48 10.62 14.80 5.80
CA LEU A 48 9.73 15.59 4.96
C LEU A 48 8.24 15.43 5.34
N GLY A 49 7.88 14.34 6.02
CA GLY A 49 6.50 14.00 6.38
C GLY A 49 5.68 13.42 5.23
N TYR A 50 6.27 13.15 4.07
CA TYR A 50 5.58 12.54 2.92
C TYR A 50 6.52 11.76 2.01
N THR A 51 5.92 10.94 1.16
CA THR A 51 6.57 10.28 0.02
C THR A 51 5.72 10.39 -1.23
N GLU A 52 6.34 10.24 -2.41
CA GLU A 52 5.60 10.11 -3.67
C GLU A 52 5.32 8.62 -3.94
N PHE A 53 4.09 8.33 -4.38
CA PHE A 53 3.65 6.99 -4.78
C PHE A 53 2.55 7.09 -5.83
N CYS A 54 2.69 6.42 -6.96
CA CYS A 54 1.77 6.50 -8.11
C CYS A 54 1.45 7.96 -8.51
N GLY A 55 2.47 8.82 -8.54
CA GLY A 55 2.35 10.24 -8.91
C GLY A 55 1.59 11.10 -7.90
N ARG A 56 1.40 10.64 -6.68
CA ARG A 56 0.70 11.32 -5.59
C ARG A 56 1.56 11.41 -4.35
N ARG A 57 1.35 12.43 -3.53
CA ARG A 57 2.02 12.54 -2.23
C ARG A 57 1.17 11.93 -1.14
N PHE A 58 1.78 11.02 -0.40
CA PHE A 58 1.22 10.37 0.78
C PHE A 58 1.97 10.81 2.02
N MET A 59 1.25 11.19 3.07
CA MET A 59 1.84 11.44 4.38
C MET A 59 2.43 10.16 4.93
N VAL A 60 3.64 10.24 5.50
CA VAL A 60 4.32 9.12 6.14
C VAL A 60 5.05 9.58 7.40
N ASP A 61 5.06 8.70 8.39
CA ASP A 61 5.83 8.79 9.63
C ASP A 61 6.10 7.37 10.16
N GLU A 62 6.68 7.25 11.35
CA GLU A 62 7.07 5.97 11.95
C GLU A 62 5.91 4.98 12.21
N ARG A 63 4.66 5.38 11.99
CA ARG A 63 3.48 4.50 12.15
C ARG A 63 3.34 3.48 11.04
N ALA A 64 3.91 3.71 9.86
CA ALA A 64 3.76 2.82 8.70
C ALA A 64 5.04 2.72 7.88
N LEU A 65 5.19 1.58 7.19
CA LEU A 65 6.24 1.39 6.19
C LEU A 65 6.16 2.50 5.13
N ILE A 66 7.31 3.05 4.76
CA ILE A 66 7.39 4.00 3.63
C ILE A 66 7.04 3.25 2.34
N PRO A 67 6.02 3.70 1.58
CA PRO A 67 5.68 3.12 0.28
C PRO A 67 6.89 2.95 -0.63
N ARG A 68 7.04 1.77 -1.23
CA ARG A 68 8.17 1.45 -2.11
C ARG A 68 7.78 1.63 -3.57
N ALA A 69 8.74 2.03 -4.40
CA ALA A 69 8.50 2.23 -5.83
C ALA A 69 8.08 0.92 -6.53
N GLU A 70 8.61 -0.22 -6.09
CA GLU A 70 8.22 -1.53 -6.60
C GLU A 70 6.74 -1.83 -6.39
N THR A 71 6.17 -1.38 -5.26
CA THR A 71 4.74 -1.56 -4.94
C THR A 71 3.80 -0.78 -5.90
N GLU A 72 4.31 0.24 -6.63
CA GLU A 72 3.53 0.90 -7.69
C GLU A 72 3.15 -0.08 -8.81
N VAL A 73 4.02 -1.07 -9.10
CA VAL A 73 3.73 -2.13 -10.09
C VAL A 73 2.52 -2.96 -9.65
N LEU A 74 2.39 -3.22 -8.33
CA LEU A 74 1.21 -3.92 -7.80
C LEU A 74 -0.08 -3.17 -8.14
N CYS A 75 -0.13 -1.86 -7.92
CA CYS A 75 -1.30 -1.04 -8.25
C CYS A 75 -1.60 -1.08 -9.76
N GLN A 76 -0.59 -0.90 -10.59
CA GLN A 76 -0.74 -0.95 -12.05
C GLN A 76 -1.28 -2.31 -12.53
N LYS A 77 -0.73 -3.42 -12.00
CA LYS A 77 -1.21 -4.76 -12.33
C LYS A 77 -2.62 -5.03 -11.81
N ALA A 78 -2.96 -4.52 -10.63
CA ALA A 78 -4.32 -4.59 -10.09
C ALA A 78 -5.33 -3.90 -11.03
N GLU A 79 -5.02 -2.73 -11.55
CA GLU A 79 -5.85 -2.01 -12.53
C GLU A 79 -6.01 -2.79 -13.84
N GLU A 80 -4.91 -3.36 -14.38
CA GLU A 80 -4.94 -4.22 -15.58
C GLU A 80 -5.86 -5.43 -15.34
N MET A 81 -5.79 -6.04 -14.15
CA MET A 81 -6.64 -7.19 -13.78
C MET A 81 -8.11 -6.80 -13.70
N VAL A 82 -8.45 -5.62 -13.16
CA VAL A 82 -9.81 -5.09 -13.12
C VAL A 82 -10.35 -4.83 -14.51
N ALA A 83 -9.53 -4.25 -15.40
CA ALA A 83 -9.92 -4.00 -16.78
C ALA A 83 -10.30 -5.29 -17.54
N ALA A 84 -9.75 -6.44 -17.12
CA ALA A 84 -10.07 -7.76 -17.67
C ALA A 84 -11.28 -8.44 -16.98
N LEU A 85 -11.85 -7.88 -15.91
CA LEU A 85 -13.02 -8.46 -15.24
C LEU A 85 -14.30 -8.20 -16.03
N PRO A 86 -15.11 -9.22 -16.32
CA PRO A 86 -16.36 -9.04 -17.07
C PRO A 86 -17.32 -8.07 -16.36
N GLY A 87 -17.77 -7.03 -17.06
CA GLY A 87 -18.73 -6.05 -16.54
C GLY A 87 -18.20 -5.06 -15.51
N LYS A 88 -16.90 -5.04 -15.23
CA LYS A 88 -16.24 -4.13 -14.27
C LYS A 88 -15.34 -3.10 -14.95
N ALA A 89 -15.07 -3.21 -16.23
CA ALA A 89 -14.09 -2.44 -17.01
C ALA A 89 -14.42 -0.95 -17.27
N ALA A 90 -15.34 -0.35 -16.62
CA ALA A 90 -15.56 1.10 -16.41
C ALA A 90 -16.90 1.29 -15.65
N PRO A 91 -17.05 2.32 -14.82
CA PRO A 91 -18.35 2.66 -14.27
C PRO A 91 -19.24 3.17 -15.41
N LEU A 92 -20.02 2.27 -16.03
CA LEU A 92 -21.09 2.69 -16.94
C LEU A 92 -22.16 3.42 -16.11
N PRO A 93 -22.64 4.59 -16.56
CA PRO A 93 -23.72 5.27 -15.87
C PRO A 93 -24.95 4.36 -15.84
N GLY A 94 -25.33 3.93 -14.65
CA GLY A 94 -26.70 3.54 -14.44
C GLY A 94 -27.05 2.16 -13.99
N ASN A 95 -26.22 1.13 -13.77
CA ASN A 95 -26.70 -0.13 -13.13
C ASN A 95 -25.64 -1.22 -12.90
N ALA A 96 -24.35 -0.98 -13.09
CA ALA A 96 -23.33 -1.97 -12.72
C ALA A 96 -23.09 -1.92 -11.20
N ALA A 97 -23.01 -3.08 -10.56
CA ALA A 97 -22.59 -3.16 -9.17
C ALA A 97 -21.17 -2.56 -9.03
N PRO A 98 -20.90 -1.79 -7.96
CA PRO A 98 -19.57 -1.19 -7.77
C PRO A 98 -18.49 -2.27 -7.71
N LEU A 99 -17.30 -1.94 -8.22
CA LEU A 99 -16.11 -2.75 -8.01
C LEU A 99 -15.79 -2.76 -6.50
N ARG A 100 -15.55 -3.92 -5.94
CA ARG A 100 -15.22 -4.09 -4.53
C ARG A 100 -13.79 -4.58 -4.38
N VAL A 101 -12.96 -3.80 -3.68
CA VAL A 101 -11.54 -4.04 -3.50
C VAL A 101 -11.25 -4.25 -2.03
N LEU A 102 -10.45 -5.26 -1.70
CA LEU A 102 -9.89 -5.48 -0.37
C LEU A 102 -8.38 -5.31 -0.43
N ASP A 103 -7.84 -4.42 0.41
CA ASP A 103 -6.41 -4.22 0.61
C ASP A 103 -6.01 -4.70 2.00
N LEU A 104 -5.20 -5.76 2.07
CA LEU A 104 -4.73 -6.35 3.33
C LEU A 104 -3.33 -5.81 3.66
N CYS A 105 -3.05 -5.60 4.94
CA CYS A 105 -1.79 -5.01 5.43
C CYS A 105 -1.55 -3.62 4.81
N THR A 106 -2.55 -2.77 4.88
CA THR A 106 -2.62 -1.50 4.12
C THR A 106 -1.57 -0.46 4.51
N GLY A 107 -1.03 -0.52 5.75
CA GLY A 107 -0.02 0.40 6.26
C GLY A 107 -0.46 1.87 6.14
N SER A 108 0.26 2.67 5.38
CA SER A 108 -0.07 4.08 5.12
C SER A 108 -1.32 4.30 4.26
N GLY A 109 -1.94 3.23 3.76
CA GLY A 109 -3.09 3.30 2.86
C GLY A 109 -2.75 3.61 1.41
N CYS A 110 -1.48 3.58 1.02
CA CYS A 110 -1.05 4.01 -0.31
C CYS A 110 -1.67 3.17 -1.44
N ILE A 111 -1.78 1.84 -1.29
CA ILE A 111 -2.44 0.96 -2.26
C ILE A 111 -3.94 1.25 -2.27
N ALA A 112 -4.60 1.21 -1.11
CA ALA A 112 -6.04 1.42 -0.98
C ALA A 112 -6.49 2.75 -1.59
N TRP A 113 -5.80 3.84 -1.28
CA TRP A 113 -6.11 5.16 -1.83
C TRP A 113 -5.81 5.27 -3.32
N THR A 114 -4.70 4.70 -3.79
CA THR A 114 -4.38 4.68 -5.22
C THR A 114 -5.50 4.00 -6.00
N LEU A 115 -5.91 2.81 -5.58
CA LEU A 115 -7.00 2.08 -6.24
C LEU A 115 -8.34 2.82 -6.16
N ALA A 116 -8.65 3.47 -5.03
CA ALA A 116 -9.87 4.29 -4.94
C ALA A 116 -9.88 5.49 -5.88
N LEU A 117 -8.71 6.12 -6.10
CA LEU A 117 -8.54 7.28 -6.97
C LEU A 117 -8.52 6.89 -8.46
N ASP A 118 -7.87 5.77 -8.81
CA ASP A 118 -7.69 5.33 -10.20
C ASP A 118 -8.86 4.46 -10.70
N LEU A 119 -9.65 3.90 -9.77
CA LEU A 119 -10.86 3.14 -10.06
C LEU A 119 -12.09 3.85 -9.46
N PRO A 120 -12.47 5.02 -9.97
CA PRO A 120 -13.51 5.85 -9.38
C PRO A 120 -14.86 5.12 -9.33
N GLY A 121 -15.55 5.23 -8.20
CA GLY A 121 -16.79 4.49 -7.92
C GLY A 121 -16.57 3.11 -7.31
N SER A 122 -15.30 2.66 -7.14
CA SER A 122 -14.99 1.44 -6.39
C SER A 122 -15.26 1.62 -4.90
N GLN A 123 -15.66 0.54 -4.24
CA GLN A 123 -15.71 0.41 -2.78
C GLN A 123 -14.44 -0.29 -2.31
N VAL A 124 -13.56 0.44 -1.65
CA VAL A 124 -12.29 -0.10 -1.13
C VAL A 124 -12.41 -0.28 0.38
N VAL A 125 -12.17 -1.50 0.84
CA VAL A 125 -11.96 -1.82 2.26
C VAL A 125 -10.48 -2.12 2.45
N ALA A 126 -9.87 -1.53 3.45
CA ALA A 126 -8.46 -1.69 3.75
C ALA A 126 -8.26 -2.10 5.21
N THR A 127 -7.44 -3.12 5.44
CA THR A 127 -7.24 -3.66 6.79
C THR A 127 -5.78 -3.61 7.20
N ASP A 128 -5.56 -3.37 8.48
CA ASP A 128 -4.25 -3.46 9.12
C ASP A 128 -4.41 -3.88 10.58
N LEU A 129 -3.36 -4.46 11.16
CA LEU A 129 -3.33 -4.77 12.59
C LEU A 129 -3.08 -3.52 13.43
N SER A 130 -2.30 -2.56 12.92
CA SER A 130 -1.91 -1.33 13.59
C SER A 130 -2.98 -0.26 13.50
N GLU A 131 -3.56 0.13 14.62
CA GLU A 131 -4.50 1.26 14.70
C GLU A 131 -3.84 2.58 14.33
N ASP A 132 -2.55 2.74 14.62
CA ASP A 132 -1.78 3.94 14.30
C ASP A 132 -1.56 4.05 12.78
N ALA A 133 -1.25 2.95 12.11
CA ALA A 133 -1.18 2.90 10.64
C ALA A 133 -2.54 3.22 10.01
N LEU A 134 -3.64 2.63 10.52
CA LEU A 134 -4.99 2.94 10.03
C LEU A 134 -5.37 4.40 10.25
N ALA A 135 -4.98 5.00 11.38
CA ALA A 135 -5.21 6.43 11.64
C ALA A 135 -4.43 7.32 10.65
N LEU A 136 -3.18 6.95 10.30
CA LEU A 136 -2.42 7.59 9.25
C LEU A 136 -3.12 7.43 7.90
N ALA A 137 -3.48 6.22 7.51
CA ALA A 137 -4.17 5.92 6.25
C ALA A 137 -5.49 6.67 6.09
N ASP A 138 -6.30 6.74 7.14
CA ASP A 138 -7.56 7.49 7.14
C ASP A 138 -7.34 9.01 7.11
N SER A 139 -6.22 9.52 7.58
CA SER A 139 -5.88 10.94 7.53
C SER A 139 -5.46 11.43 6.14
N GLN A 140 -5.11 10.53 5.22
CA GLN A 140 -4.74 10.89 3.85
C GLN A 140 -5.88 11.65 3.16
N PHE A 141 -5.53 12.63 2.35
CA PHE A 141 -6.48 13.40 1.53
C PHE A 141 -7.66 14.05 2.30
N ARG A 142 -7.50 14.39 3.58
CA ARG A 142 -8.52 15.07 4.40
C ARG A 142 -8.54 16.60 4.24
N GLY A 143 -8.13 17.12 3.10
CA GLY A 143 -8.32 18.55 2.76
C GLY A 143 -7.39 19.51 3.48
N ARG A 144 -6.19 19.08 3.87
CA ARG A 144 -5.16 19.97 4.38
C ARG A 144 -4.21 20.37 3.26
N ASP A 145 -3.91 21.65 3.14
CA ASP A 145 -2.94 22.25 2.22
C ASP A 145 -1.48 21.83 2.52
N THR A 146 -1.29 20.79 3.32
CA THR A 146 0.01 20.36 3.85
C THR A 146 0.84 19.53 2.87
N VAL A 147 0.23 19.03 1.78
CA VAL A 147 0.96 18.29 0.76
C VAL A 147 1.00 19.12 -0.53
N PRO A 148 2.17 19.63 -0.95
CA PRO A 148 2.28 20.39 -2.19
C PRO A 148 1.68 19.65 -3.38
N GLY A 149 0.81 20.33 -4.15
CA GLY A 149 0.13 19.76 -5.32
C GLY A 149 -1.24 19.13 -5.04
N TRP A 150 -1.67 18.97 -3.79
CA TRP A 150 -3.01 18.55 -3.46
C TRP A 150 -4.01 19.71 -3.47
N THR A 151 -5.12 19.59 -4.20
CA THR A 151 -6.16 20.64 -4.31
C THR A 151 -7.22 20.61 -3.20
N GLY A 152 -7.05 19.75 -2.19
CA GLY A 152 -7.93 19.66 -1.02
C GLY A 152 -9.30 19.01 -1.24
N ARG A 153 -9.61 18.50 -2.44
CA ARG A 153 -10.90 17.87 -2.72
C ARG A 153 -10.76 16.59 -3.50
N LEU A 154 -11.35 15.51 -2.97
CA LEU A 154 -11.53 14.29 -3.75
C LEU A 154 -12.47 14.55 -4.94
N PRO A 155 -12.21 13.93 -6.11
CA PRO A 155 -13.17 13.92 -7.21
C PRO A 155 -14.53 13.39 -6.73
N ARG A 156 -15.63 13.94 -7.26
CA ARG A 156 -17.01 13.63 -6.78
C ARG A 156 -17.40 12.14 -6.89
N ASN A 157 -16.72 11.41 -7.76
CA ASN A 157 -16.96 9.99 -8.04
C ASN A 157 -15.96 9.07 -7.32
N VAL A 158 -15.10 9.59 -6.48
CA VAL A 158 -14.17 8.81 -5.65
C VAL A 158 -14.79 8.60 -4.28
N LEU A 159 -14.94 7.33 -3.90
CA LEU A 159 -15.34 6.94 -2.54
C LEU A 159 -14.10 6.80 -1.67
N ARG A 160 -14.19 7.29 -0.43
CA ARG A 160 -13.11 7.09 0.52
C ARG A 160 -12.98 5.61 0.87
N PRO A 161 -11.75 5.06 0.97
CA PRO A 161 -11.54 3.74 1.53
C PRO A 161 -12.07 3.64 2.97
N VAL A 162 -12.58 2.48 3.34
CA VAL A 162 -12.99 2.15 4.71
C VAL A 162 -11.83 1.40 5.36
N PHE A 163 -11.29 1.98 6.43
CA PHE A 163 -10.15 1.41 7.16
C PHE A 163 -10.63 0.63 8.38
N VAL A 164 -10.20 -0.63 8.51
CA VAL A 164 -10.70 -1.57 9.52
C VAL A 164 -9.53 -2.30 10.19
N LYS A 165 -9.54 -2.35 11.53
CA LYS A 165 -8.56 -3.15 12.26
C LYS A 165 -8.85 -4.62 12.09
N ALA A 166 -7.86 -5.37 11.58
CA ALA A 166 -7.91 -6.83 11.49
C ALA A 166 -6.50 -7.41 11.49
N ASP A 167 -6.35 -8.56 12.13
CA ASP A 167 -5.14 -9.37 12.04
C ASP A 167 -5.32 -10.39 10.90
N VAL A 168 -4.53 -10.27 9.84
CA VAL A 168 -4.62 -11.17 8.70
C VAL A 168 -4.29 -12.62 9.07
N LEU A 169 -3.52 -12.84 10.15
CA LEU A 169 -3.23 -14.17 10.68
C LEU A 169 -4.46 -14.82 11.38
N ASP A 170 -5.41 -14.01 11.84
CA ASP A 170 -6.75 -14.45 12.21
C ASP A 170 -7.66 -14.45 10.97
N VAL A 171 -7.60 -15.51 10.19
CA VAL A 171 -8.30 -15.66 8.90
C VAL A 171 -9.80 -15.41 9.02
N GLU A 172 -10.46 -15.96 10.05
CA GLU A 172 -11.91 -15.82 10.25
C GLU A 172 -12.28 -14.38 10.66
N GLY A 173 -11.54 -13.82 11.61
CA GLY A 173 -11.73 -12.45 12.07
C GLY A 173 -11.49 -11.44 10.96
N SER A 174 -10.41 -11.61 10.19
CA SER A 174 -10.07 -10.73 9.06
C SER A 174 -11.13 -10.78 7.96
N ALA A 175 -11.55 -11.97 7.54
CA ALA A 175 -12.60 -12.14 6.53
C ALA A 175 -13.93 -11.53 7.00
N SER A 176 -14.32 -11.78 8.25
CA SER A 176 -15.56 -11.23 8.83
C SER A 176 -15.54 -9.71 8.93
N ALA A 177 -14.44 -9.12 9.37
CA ALA A 177 -14.26 -7.67 9.48
C ALA A 177 -14.37 -7.00 8.09
N ALA A 178 -13.68 -7.55 7.08
CA ALA A 178 -13.72 -7.03 5.73
C ALA A 178 -15.12 -7.06 5.11
N VAL A 179 -15.80 -8.20 5.19
CA VAL A 179 -17.15 -8.39 4.62
C VAL A 179 -18.20 -7.52 5.36
N SER A 180 -18.11 -7.42 6.69
CA SER A 180 -19.04 -6.60 7.48
C SER A 180 -18.94 -5.12 7.12
N SER A 181 -17.76 -4.65 6.72
CA SER A 181 -17.54 -3.26 6.33
C SER A 181 -18.19 -2.90 4.99
N LEU A 182 -18.34 -3.86 4.07
CA LEU A 182 -19.11 -3.66 2.83
C LEU A 182 -20.64 -3.57 3.10
N ALA A 183 -21.12 -4.26 4.12
CA ALA A 183 -22.56 -4.29 4.43
C ALA A 183 -23.09 -2.97 5.01
N GLN A 184 -22.23 -2.13 5.59
CA GLN A 184 -22.63 -0.82 6.14
C GLN A 184 -23.08 0.16 5.05
N ASP A 185 -22.69 -0.04 3.80
CA ASP A 185 -23.08 0.79 2.65
C ASP A 185 -24.38 0.33 1.95
N GLY A 186 -25.21 -0.50 2.60
CA GLY A 186 -26.51 -0.90 2.10
C GLY A 186 -26.52 -2.11 1.16
N ALA A 187 -25.44 -2.86 1.07
CA ALA A 187 -25.42 -4.14 0.37
C ALA A 187 -26.26 -5.16 1.16
N ALA A 188 -27.21 -5.84 0.48
CA ALA A 188 -28.01 -6.87 1.10
C ALA A 188 -27.13 -7.94 1.76
N SER A 189 -27.44 -8.29 3.00
CA SER A 189 -26.67 -9.09 3.95
C SER A 189 -26.48 -10.57 3.59
N GLY A 190 -26.31 -10.92 2.32
CA GLY A 190 -26.26 -12.33 1.93
C GLY A 190 -25.03 -12.78 1.14
N GLN A 191 -24.30 -11.92 0.45
CA GLN A 191 -23.16 -12.27 -0.41
C GLN A 191 -22.25 -11.07 -0.66
N ALA A 192 -21.80 -10.38 0.38
CA ALA A 192 -20.77 -9.37 0.23
C ALA A 192 -19.44 -10.06 -0.07
N SER A 193 -18.97 -9.94 -1.31
CA SER A 193 -17.69 -10.50 -1.78
C SER A 193 -16.92 -9.44 -2.54
N PHE A 194 -15.61 -9.59 -2.59
CA PHE A 194 -14.70 -8.70 -3.27
C PHE A 194 -14.39 -9.20 -4.69
N ASP A 195 -14.16 -8.27 -5.61
CA ASP A 195 -13.77 -8.56 -6.98
C ASP A 195 -12.23 -8.60 -7.14
N LEU A 196 -11.54 -7.82 -6.28
CA LEU A 196 -10.08 -7.72 -6.26
C LEU A 196 -9.56 -7.75 -4.81
N LEU A 197 -8.45 -8.45 -4.60
CA LEU A 197 -7.68 -8.44 -3.37
C LEU A 197 -6.24 -8.01 -3.66
N THR A 198 -5.74 -7.05 -2.87
CA THR A 198 -4.34 -6.61 -2.88
C THR A 198 -3.72 -6.79 -1.51
N ALA A 199 -2.41 -7.01 -1.45
CA ALA A 199 -1.67 -7.03 -0.21
C ALA A 199 -0.17 -6.78 -0.42
N ASN A 200 0.43 -6.02 0.49
CA ASN A 200 1.87 -5.98 0.68
C ASN A 200 2.17 -6.38 2.14
N PRO A 201 2.18 -7.68 2.46
CA PRO A 201 2.41 -8.15 3.82
C PRO A 201 3.88 -8.10 4.21
N PRO A 202 4.21 -8.18 5.51
CA PRO A 202 5.59 -8.40 5.95
C PRO A 202 6.13 -9.72 5.38
N TYR A 203 7.23 -9.67 4.64
CA TYR A 203 7.81 -10.84 3.98
C TYR A 203 9.34 -10.97 4.13
N VAL A 204 10.01 -9.97 4.70
CA VAL A 204 11.47 -10.00 4.87
C VAL A 204 11.83 -11.04 5.93
N MET A 205 12.76 -11.93 5.58
CA MET A 205 13.22 -12.95 6.53
C MET A 205 14.19 -12.33 7.54
N PRO A 206 14.18 -12.76 8.82
CA PRO A 206 15.12 -12.26 9.82
C PRO A 206 16.60 -12.44 9.43
N SER A 207 16.92 -13.45 8.61
CA SER A 207 18.26 -13.68 8.06
C SER A 207 18.74 -12.56 7.13
N GLU A 208 17.82 -11.83 6.50
CA GLU A 208 18.14 -10.71 5.58
C GLU A 208 18.44 -9.41 6.35
N LYS A 209 18.18 -9.39 7.66
CA LYS A 209 18.36 -8.19 8.51
C LYS A 209 19.78 -7.62 8.45
N ALA A 210 20.80 -8.46 8.31
CA ALA A 210 22.19 -8.03 8.28
C ALA A 210 22.53 -7.17 7.04
N ASP A 211 21.80 -7.34 5.95
CA ASP A 211 22.02 -6.64 4.69
C ASP A 211 21.16 -5.38 4.54
N MET A 212 20.28 -5.14 5.51
CA MET A 212 19.37 -3.99 5.49
C MET A 212 20.06 -2.70 5.93
N ARG A 213 19.62 -1.59 5.34
CA ARG A 213 20.13 -0.27 5.69
C ARG A 213 19.67 0.18 7.08
N GLN A 214 20.53 0.92 7.78
CA GLN A 214 20.26 1.40 9.14
C GLN A 214 19.01 2.29 9.24
N ASN A 215 18.72 3.09 8.23
CA ASN A 215 17.51 3.93 8.23
C ASN A 215 16.22 3.12 8.19
N VAL A 216 16.22 1.93 7.61
CA VAL A 216 15.07 1.01 7.65
C VAL A 216 14.98 0.34 9.03
N LEU A 217 16.11 -0.27 9.48
CA LEU A 217 16.15 -1.03 10.72
C LEU A 217 15.91 -0.19 11.97
N GLY A 218 16.30 1.07 11.95
CA GLY A 218 16.23 1.94 13.13
C GLY A 218 14.94 2.74 13.24
N TRP A 219 14.16 2.85 12.16
CA TRP A 219 13.09 3.83 12.09
C TRP A 219 11.75 3.27 11.59
N GLU A 220 11.77 2.34 10.64
CA GLU A 220 10.52 1.80 10.12
C GLU A 220 9.97 0.69 11.03
N PRO A 221 8.63 0.52 11.14
CA PRO A 221 8.04 -0.44 12.06
C PRO A 221 8.39 -1.87 11.67
N HIS A 222 9.11 -2.58 12.55
CA HIS A 222 9.56 -3.96 12.30
C HIS A 222 8.41 -4.93 12.00
N MET A 223 7.23 -4.69 12.58
CA MET A 223 6.05 -5.51 12.33
C MET A 223 5.54 -5.41 10.87
N ALA A 224 5.85 -4.31 10.18
CA ALA A 224 5.50 -4.12 8.78
C ALA A 224 6.56 -4.67 7.81
N ILE A 225 7.72 -5.10 8.32
CA ILE A 225 8.86 -5.55 7.52
C ILE A 225 9.05 -7.06 7.60
N PHE A 226 9.12 -7.60 8.83
CA PHE A 226 9.60 -8.95 9.04
C PHE A 226 8.47 -9.98 9.10
N ALA A 227 8.65 -11.05 8.33
CA ALA A 227 7.86 -12.27 8.50
C ALA A 227 8.21 -12.96 9.84
N PRO A 228 7.30 -13.81 10.37
CA PRO A 228 7.61 -14.59 11.57
C PRO A 228 8.80 -15.53 11.36
N ASP A 229 9.72 -15.60 12.34
CA ASP A 229 10.96 -16.40 12.29
C ASP A 229 10.76 -17.87 11.91
N ARG A 230 9.65 -18.46 12.36
CA ARG A 230 9.39 -19.90 12.19
C ARG A 230 8.70 -20.24 10.88
N ASP A 231 8.06 -19.28 10.23
CA ASP A 231 7.33 -19.48 9.00
C ASP A 231 7.33 -18.19 8.15
N PRO A 232 8.27 -18.03 7.23
CA PRO A 232 8.37 -16.84 6.38
C PRO A 232 7.16 -16.67 5.45
N LEU A 233 6.38 -17.72 5.23
CA LEU A 233 5.18 -17.71 4.39
C LEU A 233 3.87 -17.58 5.19
N ALA A 234 3.92 -17.36 6.50
CA ALA A 234 2.73 -17.32 7.37
C ALA A 234 1.68 -16.32 6.87
N PHE A 235 2.10 -15.11 6.53
CA PHE A 235 1.19 -14.09 5.99
C PHE A 235 0.58 -14.51 4.65
N HIS A 236 1.37 -15.06 3.73
CA HIS A 236 0.88 -15.51 2.42
C HIS A 236 -0.12 -16.67 2.55
N LYS A 237 0.13 -17.60 3.48
CA LYS A 237 -0.82 -18.69 3.81
C LYS A 237 -2.14 -18.14 4.30
N ALA A 238 -2.10 -17.18 5.23
CA ALA A 238 -3.29 -16.55 5.77
C ALA A 238 -4.05 -15.76 4.67
N ILE A 239 -3.35 -14.96 3.86
CA ILE A 239 -3.93 -14.21 2.74
C ILE A 239 -4.61 -15.14 1.73
N ALA A 240 -4.00 -16.29 1.38
CA ALA A 240 -4.60 -17.26 0.47
C ALA A 240 -5.93 -17.80 1.02
N LEU A 241 -5.99 -18.09 2.33
CA LEU A 241 -7.22 -18.55 2.99
C LEU A 241 -8.28 -17.45 3.10
N VAL A 242 -7.88 -16.20 3.41
CA VAL A 242 -8.79 -15.04 3.39
C VAL A 242 -9.37 -14.85 1.98
N ALA A 243 -8.53 -14.90 0.95
CA ALA A 243 -8.95 -14.75 -0.45
C ALA A 243 -10.06 -15.75 -0.84
N LEU A 244 -9.93 -17.01 -0.44
CA LEU A 244 -10.97 -18.04 -0.68
C LEU A 244 -12.31 -17.71 -0.01
N LYS A 245 -12.28 -17.02 1.13
CA LYS A 245 -13.49 -16.67 1.88
C LYS A 245 -14.19 -15.45 1.33
N VAL A 246 -13.43 -14.45 0.89
CA VAL A 246 -13.95 -13.11 0.62
C VAL A 246 -14.06 -12.76 -0.87
N LEU A 247 -13.25 -13.35 -1.75
CA LEU A 247 -13.36 -13.09 -3.18
C LEU A 247 -14.62 -13.72 -3.77
N ALA A 248 -15.22 -13.05 -4.74
CA ALA A 248 -16.25 -13.62 -5.59
C ALA A 248 -15.67 -14.73 -6.48
N PRO A 249 -16.48 -15.69 -6.98
CA PRO A 249 -16.05 -16.57 -8.07
C PRO A 249 -15.55 -15.73 -9.29
N GLY A 250 -14.34 -16.04 -9.78
CA GLY A 250 -13.66 -15.24 -10.82
C GLY A 250 -12.97 -13.99 -10.29
N GLY A 251 -13.11 -13.68 -9.00
CA GLY A 251 -12.38 -12.58 -8.35
C GLY A 251 -10.87 -12.84 -8.35
N LYS A 252 -10.11 -11.77 -8.43
CA LYS A 252 -8.66 -11.80 -8.63
C LYS A 252 -7.91 -11.26 -7.43
N GLY A 253 -6.66 -11.70 -7.25
CA GLY A 253 -5.78 -11.14 -6.24
C GLY A 253 -4.37 -10.94 -6.76
N ILE A 254 -3.66 -9.97 -6.16
CA ILE A 254 -2.24 -9.74 -6.37
C ILE A 254 -1.58 -9.37 -5.05
N VAL A 255 -0.48 -10.03 -4.73
CA VAL A 255 0.26 -9.82 -3.47
C VAL A 255 1.75 -9.67 -3.72
N GLU A 256 2.39 -8.80 -2.94
CA GLU A 256 3.84 -8.65 -2.94
C GLU A 256 4.49 -9.79 -2.16
N ILE A 257 5.66 -10.27 -2.64
CA ILE A 257 6.35 -11.44 -2.11
C ILE A 257 7.84 -11.17 -1.89
N ASN A 258 8.48 -12.02 -1.09
CA ASN A 258 9.93 -12.07 -1.04
C ASN A 258 10.49 -12.68 -2.34
N SER A 259 11.44 -11.99 -2.98
CA SER A 259 12.08 -12.42 -4.24
C SER A 259 12.90 -13.71 -4.12
N GLU A 260 13.24 -14.13 -2.89
CA GLU A 260 13.98 -15.35 -2.63
C GLU A 260 13.09 -16.61 -2.52
N LEU A 261 11.74 -16.42 -2.40
CA LEU A 261 10.79 -17.50 -2.17
C LEU A 261 9.59 -17.48 -3.16
N PRO A 262 9.79 -17.23 -4.46
CA PRO A 262 8.68 -17.05 -5.39
C PRO A 262 7.91 -18.35 -5.64
N ASP A 263 8.59 -19.48 -5.84
CA ASP A 263 7.96 -20.76 -6.15
C ASP A 263 7.27 -21.34 -4.92
N GLU A 264 7.88 -21.22 -3.75
CA GLU A 264 7.29 -21.65 -2.47
C GLU A 264 6.02 -20.84 -2.18
N THR A 265 6.05 -19.51 -2.44
CA THR A 265 4.87 -18.67 -2.25
C THR A 265 3.79 -19.01 -3.27
N ALA A 266 4.12 -19.22 -4.54
CA ALA A 266 3.17 -19.67 -5.57
C ALA A 266 2.50 -21.02 -5.18
N ALA A 267 3.29 -21.95 -4.64
CA ALA A 267 2.78 -23.23 -4.17
C ALA A 267 1.77 -23.09 -3.02
N VAL A 268 1.92 -22.09 -2.13
CA VAL A 268 0.95 -21.78 -1.06
C VAL A 268 -0.41 -21.43 -1.65
N PHE A 269 -0.47 -20.54 -2.63
CA PHE A 269 -1.73 -20.11 -3.25
C PHE A 269 -2.39 -21.26 -4.03
N SER A 270 -1.59 -22.05 -4.76
CA SER A 270 -2.06 -23.23 -5.48
C SER A 270 -2.61 -24.30 -4.52
N ALA A 271 -1.90 -24.60 -3.44
CA ALA A 271 -2.32 -25.59 -2.43
C ALA A 271 -3.59 -25.15 -1.69
N ALA A 272 -3.85 -23.86 -1.55
CA ALA A 272 -5.09 -23.32 -1.01
C ALA A 272 -6.29 -23.54 -1.94
N GLY A 273 -6.08 -23.82 -3.24
CA GLY A 273 -7.16 -24.03 -4.22
C GLY A 273 -7.46 -22.81 -5.09
N LEU A 274 -6.56 -21.83 -5.10
CA LEU A 274 -6.62 -20.71 -6.04
C LEU A 274 -6.03 -21.13 -7.40
N SER A 275 -6.46 -20.49 -8.49
CA SER A 275 -6.05 -20.81 -9.86
C SER A 275 -5.33 -19.64 -10.53
N ASP A 276 -4.87 -19.87 -11.77
CA ASP A 276 -4.19 -18.88 -12.60
C ASP A 276 -3.02 -18.17 -11.88
N ILE A 277 -2.27 -18.97 -11.10
CA ILE A 277 -1.14 -18.48 -10.34
C ILE A 277 -0.04 -18.00 -11.29
N CYS A 278 0.36 -16.74 -11.19
CA CYS A 278 1.41 -16.16 -12.01
C CYS A 278 2.39 -15.37 -11.16
N ILE A 279 3.68 -15.66 -11.31
CA ILE A 279 4.76 -14.87 -10.71
C ILE A 279 5.04 -13.68 -11.64
N ILE A 280 4.97 -12.47 -11.09
CA ILE A 280 5.14 -11.23 -11.84
C ILE A 280 6.41 -10.53 -11.34
N PRO A 281 7.32 -10.15 -12.24
CA PRO A 281 8.54 -9.43 -11.87
C PRO A 281 8.27 -7.93 -11.62
N ASP A 282 9.20 -7.30 -10.89
CA ASP A 282 9.30 -5.84 -10.78
C ASP A 282 10.04 -5.23 -11.99
N TYR A 283 10.30 -3.92 -11.96
CA TYR A 283 11.04 -3.20 -13.00
C TYR A 283 12.50 -3.65 -13.19
N PHE A 284 13.02 -4.46 -12.27
CA PHE A 284 14.38 -5.01 -12.31
C PHE A 284 14.41 -6.49 -12.68
N ASP A 285 13.32 -7.03 -13.22
CA ASP A 285 13.13 -8.44 -13.57
C ASP A 285 13.26 -9.40 -12.37
N ARG A 286 13.03 -8.92 -11.13
CA ARG A 286 13.04 -9.78 -9.94
C ARG A 286 11.62 -10.23 -9.65
N PRO A 287 11.38 -11.51 -9.34
CA PRO A 287 10.09 -11.97 -8.84
C PRO A 287 9.64 -11.12 -7.66
N ARG A 288 8.47 -10.48 -7.77
CA ARG A 288 8.02 -9.53 -6.75
C ARG A 288 6.57 -9.69 -6.38
N PHE A 289 5.73 -10.23 -7.27
CA PHE A 289 4.30 -10.36 -7.00
C PHE A 289 3.82 -11.74 -7.43
N ILE A 290 2.74 -12.19 -6.79
CA ILE A 290 1.94 -13.31 -7.22
C ILE A 290 0.53 -12.83 -7.49
N SER A 291 0.02 -13.13 -8.69
CA SER A 291 -1.39 -12.99 -9.01
C SER A 291 -2.09 -14.33 -9.00
N PHE A 292 -3.39 -14.30 -8.72
CA PHE A 292 -4.24 -15.50 -8.64
C PHE A 292 -5.70 -15.18 -8.92
N THR A 293 -6.51 -16.23 -9.16
CA THR A 293 -7.96 -16.16 -9.36
C THR A 293 -8.66 -17.13 -8.40
N ARG A 294 -9.78 -16.72 -7.80
CA ARG A 294 -10.71 -17.62 -7.12
C ARG A 294 -11.62 -18.28 -8.14
N GLN A 295 -11.63 -19.61 -8.18
CA GLN A 295 -12.60 -20.38 -8.98
C GLN A 295 -14.02 -20.27 -8.42
#